data_2eb9c110cb34e4384ad8526c91055dcc
#
_entry.id   2eb9c110cb34e4384ad8526c91055dcc
#
_cell.length_a   1.000
_cell.length_b   1.000
_cell.length_c   1.000
_cell.angle_alpha   90.00
_cell.angle_beta   90.00
_cell.angle_gamma   90.00
#
_symmetry.space_group_name_H-M   'P 1'
#
loop_
_entity.id
_entity.type
_entity.pdbx_description
1 polymer ?
#
loop_
_entity_poly.entity_id
_entity_poly.type
_entity_poly.pdbx_seq_one_letter_code
_entity_poly.pdbx_strand_id
1 'polypeptide(L)'
;MIKAIRNILLSCLACCGLPATTTSCSEDSLDAQSVITADQQDQTEFDRWLQRNYVAPYNIRFKYRYEDNESDMNYYTVPSRYSDAVILAHIVKYLCIEAYDEVGGIDFTRAYFPKLIFTIGEWEYKNNGTYILGTAEGGRKILLSGTNYLTQYLNNADGLNEYYLKTIHHEFTHILNQTKDYPAEFQLITGTDYVADKWSESPLDKDFLQRGFISAYAQHSDKEDFAELMSMYVCNSEATWDGWMRQAGTDGTRIIAAKLDIVKSYMLNTFSIDLDQLRSSIQRRQKQVTEGYVNLTDLG
;
A
#
# COMPACT_ATOMS: atom_id res chain seq x y z
N MET A 1 15.42 9.32 -75.95
CA MET A 1 15.61 9.24 -74.48
C MET A 1 15.75 10.62 -73.81
N ILE A 2 16.42 11.60 -74.38
CA ILE A 2 16.69 12.91 -73.78
C ILE A 2 15.42 13.81 -73.60
N LYS A 3 14.42 13.69 -74.52
CA LYS A 3 13.17 14.51 -74.42
C LYS A 3 12.20 14.05 -73.31
N ALA A 4 12.21 12.75 -72.95
CA ALA A 4 11.38 12.23 -71.89
C ALA A 4 11.86 12.65 -70.50
N ILE A 5 13.18 12.73 -70.29
CA ILE A 5 13.78 13.14 -69.04
C ILE A 5 13.54 14.65 -68.76
N ARG A 6 13.50 15.46 -69.79
CA ARG A 6 13.27 16.93 -69.65
C ARG A 6 11.82 17.23 -69.23
N ASN A 7 10.85 16.44 -69.68
CA ASN A 7 9.45 16.62 -69.27
C ASN A 7 9.15 16.13 -67.84
N ILE A 8 9.87 15.12 -67.39
CA ILE A 8 9.76 14.63 -65.99
C ILE A 8 10.38 15.65 -65.01
N LEU A 9 11.49 16.28 -65.37
CA LEU A 9 12.12 17.31 -64.56
C LEU A 9 11.28 18.60 -64.49
N LEU A 10 10.53 18.96 -65.53
CA LEU A 10 9.62 20.13 -65.48
C LEU A 10 8.33 19.85 -64.70
N SER A 11 7.83 18.59 -64.65
CA SER A 11 6.68 18.22 -63.83
C SER A 11 6.99 18.21 -62.33
N CYS A 12 8.23 17.89 -61.95
CA CYS A 12 8.63 17.89 -60.51
C CYS A 12 8.85 19.33 -59.97
N LEU A 13 9.16 20.32 -60.83
CA LEU A 13 9.33 21.71 -60.38
C LEU A 13 8.00 22.46 -60.20
N ALA A 14 6.91 21.99 -60.83
CA ALA A 14 5.60 22.62 -60.69
C ALA A 14 4.82 22.24 -59.41
N CYS A 15 5.25 21.20 -58.71
CA CYS A 15 4.61 20.76 -57.46
C CYS A 15 5.22 21.34 -56.17
N CYS A 16 6.33 22.09 -56.27
CA CYS A 16 7.01 22.68 -55.10
C CYS A 16 6.64 24.12 -54.80
N GLY A 17 5.60 24.69 -55.43
CA GLY A 17 5.23 26.10 -55.36
C GLY A 17 3.90 26.42 -54.66
N LEU A 18 3.32 25.50 -53.89
CA LEU A 18 2.19 25.83 -53.02
C LEU A 18 2.75 26.29 -51.66
N PRO A 19 2.54 27.57 -51.27
CA PRO A 19 2.80 27.93 -49.88
C PRO A 19 1.86 27.11 -49.02
N ALA A 20 2.43 26.17 -48.23
CA ALA A 20 1.70 25.58 -47.10
C ALA A 20 1.37 26.74 -46.17
N THR A 21 0.18 27.31 -46.31
CA THR A 21 -0.41 28.10 -45.24
C THR A 21 -0.66 27.13 -44.09
N THR A 22 0.33 27.02 -43.21
CA THR A 22 0.08 26.51 -41.88
C THR A 22 -0.91 27.47 -41.26
N THR A 23 -2.20 27.13 -41.32
CA THR A 23 -3.16 27.69 -40.38
C THR A 23 -2.70 27.20 -38.99
N SER A 24 -1.81 27.98 -38.39
CA SER A 24 -1.66 27.92 -36.92
C SER A 24 -3.05 28.21 -36.39
N CYS A 25 -3.64 27.21 -35.73
CA CYS A 25 -4.78 27.49 -34.86
C CYS A 25 -4.25 28.53 -33.86
N SER A 26 -4.64 29.79 -34.04
CA SER A 26 -4.45 30.78 -33.00
C SER A 26 -5.37 30.32 -31.88
N GLU A 27 -4.81 29.75 -30.83
CA GLU A 27 -5.56 29.60 -29.59
C GLU A 27 -6.02 31.00 -29.19
N ASP A 28 -7.32 31.12 -28.98
CA ASP A 28 -7.87 32.31 -28.36
C ASP A 28 -7.15 32.53 -27.02
N SER A 29 -6.81 33.78 -26.74
CA SER A 29 -6.16 34.11 -25.47
C SER A 29 -7.01 33.57 -24.35
N LEU A 30 -6.44 32.66 -23.54
CA LEU A 30 -7.10 32.13 -22.35
C LEU A 30 -7.57 33.30 -21.49
N ASP A 31 -8.81 33.22 -21.03
CA ASP A 31 -9.36 34.22 -20.12
C ASP A 31 -8.43 34.27 -18.86
N ALA A 32 -8.06 35.49 -18.47
CA ALA A 32 -7.22 35.68 -17.30
C ALA A 32 -7.87 35.15 -15.99
N GLN A 33 -9.17 34.92 -16.02
CA GLN A 33 -9.92 34.33 -14.95
C GLN A 33 -10.22 32.86 -15.28
N SER A 34 -9.56 31.92 -14.58
CA SER A 34 -9.84 30.49 -14.71
C SER A 34 -11.30 30.21 -14.36
N VAL A 35 -12.03 29.53 -15.27
CA VAL A 35 -13.37 29.01 -14.98
C VAL A 35 -13.34 27.82 -13.99
N ILE A 36 -12.15 27.27 -13.74
CA ILE A 36 -11.95 26.29 -12.68
C ILE A 36 -11.82 27.05 -11.37
N THR A 37 -12.93 27.28 -10.71
CA THR A 37 -12.91 27.59 -9.29
C THR A 37 -12.51 26.30 -8.59
N ALA A 38 -11.24 26.22 -8.14
CA ALA A 38 -10.93 25.24 -7.12
C ALA A 38 -11.86 25.57 -5.95
N ASP A 39 -12.78 24.66 -5.65
CA ASP A 39 -13.55 24.72 -4.42
C ASP A 39 -12.50 24.74 -3.29
N GLN A 40 -12.24 25.92 -2.77
CA GLN A 40 -11.47 26.09 -1.54
C GLN A 40 -12.39 25.59 -0.43
N GLN A 41 -12.46 24.28 -0.25
CA GLN A 41 -13.03 23.74 0.97
C GLN A 41 -12.22 24.35 2.12
N ASP A 42 -12.92 24.98 3.03
CA ASP A 42 -12.26 25.54 4.23
C ASP A 42 -11.44 24.45 4.91
N GLN A 43 -10.16 24.72 5.09
CA GLN A 43 -9.25 23.78 5.74
C GLN A 43 -9.69 23.57 7.19
N THR A 44 -10.01 22.33 7.53
CA THR A 44 -10.28 21.93 8.90
C THR A 44 -8.99 21.91 9.75
N GLU A 45 -9.13 21.79 11.06
CA GLU A 45 -7.97 21.57 11.94
C GLU A 45 -7.21 20.30 11.56
N PHE A 46 -7.93 19.26 11.18
CA PHE A 46 -7.32 18.01 10.72
C PHE A 46 -6.55 18.17 9.40
N ASP A 47 -7.03 18.96 8.45
CA ASP A 47 -6.28 19.24 7.22
C ASP A 47 -4.95 19.95 7.54
N ARG A 48 -4.96 20.91 8.47
CA ARG A 48 -3.74 21.59 8.93
C ARG A 48 -2.80 20.64 9.66
N TRP A 49 -3.36 19.73 10.48
CA TRP A 49 -2.58 18.70 11.16
C TRP A 49 -1.94 17.74 10.15
N LEU A 50 -2.68 17.26 9.13
CA LEU A 50 -2.16 16.43 8.04
C LEU A 50 -1.05 17.14 7.26
N GLN A 51 -1.21 18.44 7.00
CA GLN A 51 -0.17 19.24 6.35
C GLN A 51 1.13 19.23 7.16
N ARG A 52 1.06 19.41 8.48
CA ARG A 52 2.24 19.45 9.36
C ARG A 52 2.87 18.06 9.57
N ASN A 53 2.05 17.03 9.67
CA ASN A 53 2.49 15.71 10.12
C ASN A 53 2.72 14.69 9.00
N TYR A 54 2.16 14.91 7.81
CA TYR A 54 2.26 13.99 6.68
C TYR A 54 2.87 14.65 5.44
N VAL A 55 2.31 15.80 5.01
CA VAL A 55 2.72 16.41 3.75
C VAL A 55 4.09 17.05 3.87
N ALA A 56 4.29 17.94 4.84
CA ALA A 56 5.55 18.67 5.00
C ALA A 56 6.75 17.76 5.29
N PRO A 57 6.68 16.76 6.22
CA PRO A 57 7.83 15.92 6.51
C PRO A 57 8.05 14.79 5.49
N TYR A 58 7.00 14.22 4.86
CA TYR A 58 7.10 12.97 4.09
C TYR A 58 6.59 13.06 2.66
N ASN A 59 5.93 14.16 2.27
CA ASN A 59 5.19 14.28 1.02
C ASN A 59 4.13 13.17 0.87
N ILE A 60 3.44 12.85 1.96
CA ILE A 60 2.35 11.87 1.99
C ILE A 60 1.03 12.61 2.09
N ARG A 61 0.09 12.26 1.23
CA ARG A 61 -1.30 12.72 1.31
C ARG A 61 -2.15 11.67 2.00
N PHE A 62 -2.86 12.07 3.06
CA PHE A 62 -3.87 11.26 3.71
C PHE A 62 -5.24 11.82 3.35
N LYS A 63 -5.97 11.08 2.48
CA LYS A 63 -7.28 11.45 1.96
C LYS A 63 -8.36 10.73 2.76
N TYR A 64 -9.13 11.47 3.54
CA TYR A 64 -10.23 10.94 4.34
C TYR A 64 -11.61 11.35 3.82
N ARG A 65 -11.67 12.39 2.99
CA ARG A 65 -12.90 12.74 2.27
C ARG A 65 -13.08 11.80 1.10
N TYR A 66 -14.32 11.36 0.90
CA TYR A 66 -14.65 10.46 -0.18
C TYR A 66 -14.40 11.12 -1.54
N GLU A 67 -13.72 10.42 -2.43
CA GLU A 67 -13.47 10.83 -3.81
C GLU A 67 -13.76 9.64 -4.73
N ASP A 68 -14.68 9.80 -5.68
CA ASP A 68 -15.12 8.73 -6.58
C ASP A 68 -13.97 8.12 -7.40
N ASN A 69 -13.00 8.95 -7.80
CA ASN A 69 -11.85 8.51 -8.58
C ASN A 69 -10.79 7.74 -7.78
N GLU A 70 -10.91 7.71 -6.46
CA GLU A 70 -10.01 6.97 -5.57
C GLU A 70 -10.62 5.65 -5.08
N SER A 71 -11.92 5.44 -5.31
CA SER A 71 -12.65 4.24 -4.88
C SER A 71 -13.05 3.35 -6.06
N ASP A 72 -13.18 2.05 -5.81
CA ASP A 72 -13.71 1.11 -6.80
C ASP A 72 -15.24 1.13 -6.76
N MET A 73 -15.85 1.62 -7.84
CA MET A 73 -17.31 1.73 -7.99
C MET A 73 -18.04 0.38 -8.08
N ASN A 74 -17.31 -0.74 -8.11
CA ASN A 74 -17.92 -2.06 -8.02
C ASN A 74 -18.32 -2.45 -6.59
N TYR A 75 -17.84 -1.71 -5.59
CA TYR A 75 -18.17 -1.94 -4.18
C TYR A 75 -19.12 -0.88 -3.64
N TYR A 76 -19.92 -1.27 -2.66
CA TYR A 76 -20.71 -0.32 -1.89
C TYR A 76 -19.81 0.34 -0.82
N THR A 77 -19.40 1.56 -1.10
CA THR A 77 -18.49 2.31 -0.23
C THR A 77 -19.20 3.49 0.43
N VAL A 78 -18.73 3.85 1.63
CA VAL A 78 -19.20 5.03 2.37
C VAL A 78 -18.01 5.86 2.84
N PRO A 79 -18.16 7.17 3.04
CA PRO A 79 -17.11 8.01 3.60
C PRO A 79 -16.66 7.54 4.98
N SER A 80 -15.38 7.75 5.27
CA SER A 80 -14.86 7.66 6.63
C SER A 80 -15.48 8.72 7.52
N ARG A 81 -15.90 8.35 8.74
CA ARG A 81 -16.29 9.35 9.74
C ARG A 81 -15.07 10.19 10.12
N TYR A 82 -15.26 11.49 10.24
CA TYR A 82 -14.17 12.43 10.54
C TYR A 82 -13.36 12.03 11.78
N SER A 83 -14.02 11.68 12.89
CA SER A 83 -13.37 11.25 14.13
C SER A 83 -12.51 10.01 13.95
N ASP A 84 -13.02 9.03 13.19
CA ASP A 84 -12.30 7.77 12.99
C ASP A 84 -11.13 7.95 12.02
N ALA A 85 -11.27 8.83 11.02
CA ALA A 85 -10.17 9.21 10.14
C ALA A 85 -9.04 9.93 10.89
N VAL A 86 -9.37 10.81 11.84
CA VAL A 86 -8.38 11.44 12.73
C VAL A 86 -7.60 10.40 13.51
N ILE A 87 -8.31 9.46 14.16
CA ILE A 87 -7.70 8.38 14.95
C ILE A 87 -6.82 7.49 14.05
N LEU A 88 -7.32 7.09 12.88
CA LEU A 88 -6.55 6.26 11.95
C LEU A 88 -5.28 6.96 11.48
N ALA A 89 -5.34 8.26 11.19
CA ALA A 89 -4.16 9.02 10.80
C ALA A 89 -3.11 9.04 11.92
N HIS A 90 -3.51 9.21 13.18
CA HIS A 90 -2.57 9.13 14.31
C HIS A 90 -1.96 7.73 14.43
N ILE A 91 -2.77 6.68 14.29
CA ILE A 91 -2.31 5.28 14.33
C ILE A 91 -1.29 5.01 13.22
N VAL A 92 -1.61 5.33 11.97
CA VAL A 92 -0.70 5.13 10.84
C VAL A 92 0.61 5.88 11.03
N LYS A 93 0.54 7.15 11.48
CA LYS A 93 1.74 7.93 11.78
C LYS A 93 2.58 7.25 12.86
N TYR A 94 1.96 6.96 14.00
CA TYR A 94 2.68 6.50 15.18
C TYR A 94 3.17 5.06 15.06
N LEU A 95 2.33 4.14 14.59
CA LEU A 95 2.65 2.71 14.54
C LEU A 95 3.38 2.27 13.27
N CYS A 96 3.23 3.02 12.16
CA CYS A 96 3.86 2.65 10.91
C CYS A 96 4.97 3.65 10.53
N ILE A 97 4.65 4.89 10.21
CA ILE A 97 5.62 5.87 9.71
C ILE A 97 6.78 6.06 10.69
N GLU A 98 6.48 6.40 11.94
CA GLU A 98 7.51 6.66 12.96
C GLU A 98 8.27 5.39 13.39
N ALA A 99 7.69 4.19 13.24
CA ALA A 99 8.41 2.95 13.48
C ALA A 99 9.47 2.70 12.39
N TYR A 100 9.15 2.98 11.13
CA TYR A 100 10.14 2.93 10.05
C TYR A 100 11.20 4.04 10.17
N ASP A 101 10.80 5.25 10.60
CA ASP A 101 11.76 6.34 10.85
C ASP A 101 12.77 5.96 11.94
N GLU A 102 12.31 5.28 12.98
CA GLU A 102 13.17 4.85 14.10
C GLU A 102 14.23 3.85 13.65
N VAL A 103 13.88 2.93 12.74
CA VAL A 103 14.76 1.83 12.33
C VAL A 103 15.56 2.13 11.06
N GLY A 104 14.92 2.75 10.08
CA GLY A 104 15.50 3.02 8.76
C GLY A 104 15.86 4.49 8.51
N GLY A 105 15.46 5.36 9.41
CA GLY A 105 15.60 6.80 9.26
C GLY A 105 14.54 7.42 8.33
N ILE A 106 14.34 8.73 8.51
CA ILE A 106 13.31 9.49 7.79
C ILE A 106 13.48 9.44 6.26
N ASP A 107 14.70 9.29 5.76
CA ASP A 107 14.97 9.23 4.32
C ASP A 107 14.46 7.93 3.69
N PHE A 108 14.48 6.81 4.44
CA PHE A 108 13.84 5.57 4.00
C PHE A 108 12.32 5.79 3.83
N THR A 109 11.66 6.33 4.84
CA THR A 109 10.22 6.60 4.80
C THR A 109 9.87 7.57 3.67
N ARG A 110 10.65 8.63 3.50
CA ARG A 110 10.49 9.58 2.39
C ARG A 110 10.65 8.95 1.02
N ALA A 111 11.57 8.00 0.87
CA ALA A 111 11.83 7.36 -0.41
C ALA A 111 10.75 6.32 -0.77
N TYR A 112 10.33 5.51 0.18
CA TYR A 112 9.61 4.27 -0.11
C TYR A 112 8.18 4.23 0.41
N PHE A 113 7.85 4.89 1.54
CA PHE A 113 6.50 4.80 2.09
C PHE A 113 5.47 5.38 1.11
N PRO A 114 4.25 4.81 1.03
CA PRO A 114 3.20 5.23 0.10
C PRO A 114 2.94 6.73 0.15
N LYS A 115 2.80 7.36 -1.03
CA LYS A 115 2.58 8.81 -1.12
C LYS A 115 1.12 9.21 -1.04
N LEU A 116 0.23 8.23 -1.08
CA LEU A 116 -1.20 8.42 -0.93
C LEU A 116 -1.78 7.33 -0.04
N ILE A 117 -2.46 7.74 1.00
CA ILE A 117 -3.31 6.89 1.82
C ILE A 117 -4.73 7.39 1.62
N PHE A 118 -5.62 6.53 1.13
CA PHE A 118 -7.04 6.83 0.97
C PHE A 118 -7.86 5.95 1.88
N THR A 119 -8.86 6.52 2.55
CA THR A 119 -9.67 5.80 3.53
C THR A 119 -11.13 5.81 3.17
N ILE A 120 -11.79 4.65 3.31
CA ILE A 120 -13.23 4.48 3.18
C ILE A 120 -13.82 3.89 4.46
N GLY A 121 -15.05 4.24 4.75
CA GLY A 121 -15.69 3.91 6.03
C GLY A 121 -16.14 2.47 6.16
N GLU A 122 -16.54 1.84 5.06
CA GLU A 122 -17.06 0.47 5.02
C GLU A 122 -16.02 -0.51 4.47
N TRP A 123 -16.21 -1.81 4.74
CA TRP A 123 -15.43 -2.87 4.11
C TRP A 123 -15.86 -3.05 2.64
N GLU A 124 -14.92 -3.36 1.76
CA GLU A 124 -15.21 -3.71 0.37
C GLU A 124 -15.55 -5.20 0.25
N TYR A 125 -16.84 -5.53 0.37
CA TYR A 125 -17.33 -6.90 0.35
C TYR A 125 -17.29 -7.51 -1.06
N LYS A 126 -16.70 -8.71 -1.18
CA LYS A 126 -16.72 -9.52 -2.40
C LYS A 126 -17.94 -10.44 -2.43
N ASN A 127 -18.32 -10.89 -3.63
CA ASN A 127 -19.46 -11.77 -3.84
C ASN A 127 -19.32 -13.16 -3.16
N ASN A 128 -18.11 -13.56 -2.80
CA ASN A 128 -17.83 -14.81 -2.10
C ASN A 128 -17.91 -14.70 -0.56
N GLY A 129 -18.31 -13.54 -0.04
CA GLY A 129 -18.43 -13.26 1.39
C GLY A 129 -17.11 -12.83 2.07
N THR A 130 -16.01 -12.79 1.35
CA THR A 130 -14.78 -12.16 1.84
C THR A 130 -14.83 -10.65 1.63
N TYR A 131 -13.93 -9.92 2.27
CA TYR A 131 -13.82 -8.47 2.12
C TYR A 131 -12.36 -8.05 1.96
N ILE A 132 -12.16 -6.90 1.33
CA ILE A 132 -10.86 -6.29 1.13
C ILE A 132 -10.63 -5.33 2.30
N LEU A 133 -9.51 -5.52 3.02
CA LEU A 133 -9.07 -4.63 4.10
C LEU A 133 -8.30 -3.43 3.56
N GLY A 134 -7.63 -3.62 2.43
CA GLY A 134 -6.90 -2.58 1.73
C GLY A 134 -6.30 -3.11 0.43
N THR A 135 -5.77 -2.20 -0.37
CA THR A 135 -5.08 -2.52 -1.63
C THR A 135 -3.92 -1.57 -1.84
N ALA A 136 -2.85 -2.05 -2.50
CA ALA A 136 -1.81 -1.18 -3.05
C ALA A 136 -2.02 -0.98 -4.55
N GLU A 137 -2.10 0.26 -4.98
CA GLU A 137 -2.29 0.62 -6.37
C GLU A 137 -1.07 1.37 -6.93
N GLY A 138 -0.56 0.87 -8.05
CA GLY A 138 0.52 1.52 -8.79
C GLY A 138 1.80 1.81 -8.00
N GLY A 139 2.07 1.06 -6.92
CA GLY A 139 3.26 1.22 -6.11
C GLY A 139 3.34 2.53 -5.33
N ARG A 140 2.23 3.26 -5.15
CA ARG A 140 2.23 4.59 -4.51
C ARG A 140 1.05 4.88 -3.59
N LYS A 141 -0.04 4.15 -3.73
CA LYS A 141 -1.29 4.36 -2.99
C LYS A 141 -1.60 3.13 -2.15
N ILE A 142 -2.03 3.36 -0.91
CA ILE A 142 -2.72 2.37 -0.09
C ILE A 142 -4.14 2.86 0.14
N LEU A 143 -5.12 2.02 -0.17
CA LEU A 143 -6.50 2.18 0.26
C LEU A 143 -6.68 1.41 1.56
N LEU A 144 -7.35 2.01 2.54
CA LEU A 144 -7.73 1.38 3.81
C LEU A 144 -9.25 1.43 3.93
N SER A 145 -9.87 0.27 4.02
CA SER A 145 -11.33 0.13 4.18
C SER A 145 -11.71 -0.09 5.65
N GLY A 146 -12.99 0.03 5.97
CA GLY A 146 -13.52 -0.26 7.30
C GLY A 146 -13.15 0.77 8.38
N THR A 147 -12.76 1.99 8.01
CA THR A 147 -12.33 3.03 8.98
C THR A 147 -13.37 3.27 10.07
N ASN A 148 -14.67 3.15 9.76
CA ASN A 148 -15.75 3.39 10.70
C ASN A 148 -15.89 2.33 11.80
N TYR A 149 -15.13 1.25 11.73
CA TYR A 149 -15.08 0.20 12.76
C TYR A 149 -13.88 0.30 13.67
N LEU A 150 -12.91 1.19 13.36
CA LEU A 150 -11.61 1.30 14.04
C LEU A 150 -11.71 1.42 15.56
N THR A 151 -12.63 2.23 16.05
CA THR A 151 -12.78 2.49 17.50
C THR A 151 -13.12 1.24 18.31
N GLN A 152 -13.67 0.19 17.68
CA GLN A 152 -13.97 -1.09 18.33
C GLN A 152 -12.70 -1.89 18.71
N TYR A 153 -11.57 -1.57 18.07
CA TYR A 153 -10.31 -2.32 18.19
C TYR A 153 -9.21 -1.55 18.92
N LEU A 154 -9.42 -0.30 19.35
CA LEU A 154 -8.37 0.53 19.94
C LEU A 154 -7.70 -0.09 21.18
N ASN A 155 -8.43 -0.86 21.96
CA ASN A 155 -7.91 -1.56 23.15
C ASN A 155 -7.58 -3.03 22.89
N ASN A 156 -7.57 -3.45 21.61
CA ASN A 156 -7.36 -4.83 21.21
C ASN A 156 -6.23 -4.90 20.15
N ALA A 157 -5.04 -5.31 20.59
CA ALA A 157 -3.87 -5.41 19.72
C ALA A 157 -4.11 -6.38 18.53
N ASP A 158 -4.73 -7.53 18.78
CA ASP A 158 -4.98 -8.53 17.74
C ASP A 158 -5.97 -7.98 16.69
N GLY A 159 -7.02 -7.28 17.13
CA GLY A 159 -7.97 -6.63 16.22
C GLY A 159 -7.33 -5.48 15.40
N LEU A 160 -6.49 -4.65 16.03
CA LEU A 160 -5.73 -3.63 15.29
C LEU A 160 -4.79 -4.26 14.25
N ASN A 161 -4.14 -5.38 14.60
CA ASN A 161 -3.28 -6.11 13.68
C ASN A 161 -4.07 -6.67 12.50
N GLU A 162 -5.14 -7.41 12.80
CA GLU A 162 -5.93 -8.12 11.79
C GLU A 162 -6.53 -7.17 10.75
N TYR A 163 -7.13 -6.06 11.21
CA TYR A 163 -7.92 -5.21 10.34
C TYR A 163 -7.19 -4.00 9.76
N TYR A 164 -6.06 -3.56 10.36
CA TYR A 164 -5.40 -2.33 9.93
C TYR A 164 -3.89 -2.47 9.75
N LEU A 165 -3.15 -2.85 10.81
CA LEU A 165 -1.69 -2.76 10.76
C LEU A 165 -1.08 -3.77 9.80
N LYS A 166 -1.56 -5.02 9.85
CA LYS A 166 -1.12 -6.06 8.92
C LYS A 166 -1.29 -5.59 7.47
N THR A 167 -2.46 -5.03 7.14
CA THR A 167 -2.75 -4.54 5.79
C THR A 167 -1.76 -3.46 5.35
N ILE A 168 -1.48 -2.47 6.20
CA ILE A 168 -0.55 -1.40 5.85
C ILE A 168 0.86 -1.94 5.57
N HIS A 169 1.37 -2.83 6.42
CA HIS A 169 2.69 -3.43 6.23
C HIS A 169 2.74 -4.39 5.05
N HIS A 170 1.65 -5.14 4.80
CA HIS A 170 1.50 -6.02 3.64
C HIS A 170 1.58 -5.23 2.33
N GLU A 171 0.75 -4.21 2.18
CA GLU A 171 0.72 -3.37 0.99
C GLU A 171 2.03 -2.59 0.80
N PHE A 172 2.62 -2.11 1.90
CA PHE A 172 3.92 -1.47 1.82
C PHE A 172 5.01 -2.44 1.38
N THR A 173 4.93 -3.72 1.77
CA THR A 173 5.87 -4.76 1.30
C THR A 173 5.76 -4.95 -0.22
N HIS A 174 4.56 -4.95 -0.78
CA HIS A 174 4.38 -4.99 -2.24
C HIS A 174 5.05 -3.79 -2.93
N ILE A 175 4.95 -2.59 -2.35
CA ILE A 175 5.60 -1.39 -2.88
C ILE A 175 7.13 -1.54 -2.84
N LEU A 176 7.70 -2.06 -1.76
CA LEU A 176 9.13 -2.35 -1.66
C LEU A 176 9.57 -3.36 -2.71
N ASN A 177 8.82 -4.45 -2.88
CA ASN A 177 9.10 -5.49 -3.86
C ASN A 177 8.98 -5.01 -5.32
N GLN A 178 8.09 -4.05 -5.60
CA GLN A 178 8.00 -3.40 -6.91
C GLN A 178 9.17 -2.45 -7.18
N THR A 179 9.81 -1.94 -6.13
CA THR A 179 10.97 -1.04 -6.26
C THR A 179 12.26 -1.81 -6.44
N LYS A 180 12.41 -2.91 -5.72
CA LYS A 180 13.55 -3.82 -5.80
C LYS A 180 13.05 -5.25 -5.59
N ASP A 181 13.32 -6.12 -6.56
CA ASP A 181 12.89 -7.51 -6.50
C ASP A 181 13.50 -8.25 -5.29
N TYR A 182 12.69 -9.09 -4.64
CA TYR A 182 13.18 -10.02 -3.62
C TYR A 182 13.86 -11.24 -4.25
N PRO A 183 14.71 -11.98 -3.50
CA PRO A 183 15.45 -13.13 -4.02
C PRO A 183 14.52 -14.23 -4.55
N ALA A 184 14.82 -14.75 -5.75
CA ALA A 184 14.03 -15.81 -6.40
C ALA A 184 14.00 -17.11 -5.58
N GLU A 185 14.98 -17.31 -4.71
CA GLU A 185 15.07 -18.45 -3.79
C GLU A 185 13.85 -18.54 -2.87
N PHE A 186 13.22 -17.43 -2.53
CA PHE A 186 12.00 -17.42 -1.73
C PHE A 186 10.88 -18.23 -2.40
N GLN A 187 10.65 -17.99 -3.67
CA GLN A 187 9.63 -18.69 -4.46
C GLN A 187 9.91 -20.20 -4.53
N LEU A 188 11.19 -20.62 -4.55
CA LEU A 188 11.56 -22.02 -4.71
C LEU A 188 11.25 -22.87 -3.47
N ILE A 189 11.10 -22.28 -2.28
CA ILE A 189 10.87 -23.02 -1.04
C ILE A 189 9.53 -23.78 -1.09
N THR A 190 8.48 -23.16 -1.59
CA THR A 190 7.14 -23.74 -1.73
C THR A 190 6.55 -23.56 -3.13
N GLY A 191 7.39 -23.51 -4.15
CA GLY A 191 7.03 -23.11 -5.52
C GLY A 191 5.87 -23.89 -6.16
N THR A 192 5.67 -25.15 -5.79
CA THR A 192 4.57 -25.99 -6.33
C THR A 192 3.31 -25.99 -5.45
N ASP A 193 3.37 -25.35 -4.28
CA ASP A 193 2.32 -25.42 -3.27
C ASP A 193 1.38 -24.20 -3.25
N TYR A 194 1.64 -23.22 -4.11
CA TYR A 194 0.74 -22.09 -4.31
C TYR A 194 -0.53 -22.52 -5.01
N VAL A 195 -1.68 -22.05 -4.54
CA VAL A 195 -3.00 -22.55 -4.93
C VAL A 195 -3.90 -21.49 -5.58
N ALA A 196 -3.37 -20.28 -5.83
CA ALA A 196 -4.13 -19.14 -6.35
C ALA A 196 -5.43 -18.91 -5.55
N ASP A 197 -6.56 -18.68 -6.20
CA ASP A 197 -7.83 -18.33 -5.55
C ASP A 197 -8.42 -19.44 -4.65
N LYS A 198 -7.84 -20.64 -4.63
CA LYS A 198 -8.33 -21.75 -3.81
C LYS A 198 -7.91 -21.67 -2.33
N TRP A 199 -7.11 -20.68 -1.94
CA TRP A 199 -6.60 -20.53 -0.59
C TRP A 199 -7.69 -20.48 0.50
N SER A 200 -8.91 -20.03 0.16
CA SER A 200 -10.06 -19.97 1.06
C SER A 200 -10.93 -21.23 1.07
N GLU A 201 -10.58 -22.25 0.29
CA GLU A 201 -11.32 -23.52 0.22
C GLU A 201 -10.77 -24.51 1.23
N SER A 202 -11.67 -25.29 1.88
CA SER A 202 -11.25 -26.37 2.80
C SER A 202 -10.60 -27.53 2.05
N PRO A 203 -9.50 -28.14 2.54
CA PRO A 203 -8.85 -27.90 3.85
C PRO A 203 -7.78 -26.78 3.84
N LEU A 204 -7.50 -26.13 2.70
CA LEU A 204 -6.42 -25.14 2.53
C LEU A 204 -6.56 -23.94 3.48
N ASP A 205 -7.80 -23.58 3.80
CA ASP A 205 -8.14 -22.53 4.77
C ASP A 205 -7.72 -22.86 6.22
N LYS A 206 -7.31 -24.10 6.51
CA LYS A 206 -6.98 -24.60 7.86
C LYS A 206 -5.55 -25.12 7.99
N ASP A 207 -5.04 -25.78 6.97
CA ASP A 207 -3.77 -26.52 7.03
C ASP A 207 -2.56 -25.70 6.55
N PHE A 208 -2.73 -24.40 6.37
CA PHE A 208 -1.69 -23.54 5.79
C PHE A 208 -0.40 -23.50 6.61
N LEU A 209 -0.47 -23.49 7.95
CA LEU A 209 0.73 -23.48 8.80
C LEU A 209 1.57 -24.74 8.62
N GLN A 210 0.93 -25.92 8.60
CA GLN A 210 1.61 -27.20 8.40
C GLN A 210 2.25 -27.31 7.01
N ARG A 211 1.71 -26.58 6.03
CA ARG A 211 2.23 -26.48 4.67
C ARG A 211 3.35 -25.44 4.52
N GLY A 212 3.69 -24.72 5.60
CA GLY A 212 4.74 -23.71 5.60
C GLY A 212 4.32 -22.33 5.12
N PHE A 213 3.04 -21.97 5.29
CA PHE A 213 2.50 -20.64 5.02
C PHE A 213 2.03 -19.99 6.33
N ILE A 214 2.29 -18.72 6.51
CA ILE A 214 1.94 -18.02 7.76
C ILE A 214 0.45 -17.71 7.88
N SER A 215 -0.26 -17.64 6.75
CA SER A 215 -1.71 -17.43 6.68
C SER A 215 -2.30 -18.24 5.53
N ALA A 216 -3.63 -18.39 5.51
CA ALA A 216 -4.30 -19.03 4.38
C ALA A 216 -4.06 -18.23 3.09
N TYR A 217 -4.11 -16.89 3.15
CA TYR A 217 -3.90 -16.02 2.01
C TYR A 217 -2.46 -16.07 1.44
N ALA A 218 -1.46 -16.36 2.27
CA ALA A 218 -0.08 -16.56 1.81
C ALA A 218 0.05 -17.67 0.75
N GLN A 219 -0.89 -18.61 0.70
CA GLN A 219 -0.92 -19.68 -0.32
C GLN A 219 -1.34 -19.21 -1.71
N HIS A 220 -1.81 -17.97 -1.85
CA HIS A 220 -2.26 -17.44 -3.14
C HIS A 220 -1.12 -17.38 -4.16
N SER A 221 0.00 -16.77 -3.80
CA SER A 221 1.19 -16.63 -4.64
C SER A 221 2.43 -16.31 -3.81
N ASP A 222 3.61 -16.43 -4.41
CA ASP A 222 4.87 -16.08 -3.77
C ASP A 222 4.93 -14.60 -3.35
N LYS A 223 4.28 -13.71 -4.07
CA LYS A 223 4.20 -12.27 -3.74
C LYS A 223 3.36 -12.04 -2.47
N GLU A 224 2.21 -12.69 -2.40
CA GLU A 224 1.33 -12.61 -1.22
C GLU A 224 2.00 -13.28 0.00
N ASP A 225 2.66 -14.41 -0.19
CA ASP A 225 3.39 -15.12 0.85
C ASP A 225 4.50 -14.25 1.46
N PHE A 226 5.27 -13.57 0.61
CA PHE A 226 6.32 -12.66 1.08
C PHE A 226 5.74 -11.49 1.90
N ALA A 227 4.67 -10.86 1.40
CA ALA A 227 4.02 -9.73 2.05
C ALA A 227 3.30 -10.13 3.35
N GLU A 228 2.58 -11.26 3.35
CA GLU A 228 1.95 -11.83 4.54
C GLU A 228 2.99 -12.16 5.60
N LEU A 229 4.07 -12.84 5.22
CA LEU A 229 5.11 -13.24 6.16
C LEU A 229 5.77 -12.05 6.85
N MET A 230 6.14 -11.01 6.08
CA MET A 230 6.70 -9.79 6.63
C MET A 230 5.71 -9.08 7.55
N SER A 231 4.49 -8.82 7.09
CA SER A 231 3.49 -8.07 7.84
C SER A 231 3.07 -8.79 9.12
N MET A 232 2.83 -10.09 9.05
CA MET A 232 2.49 -10.92 10.21
C MET A 232 3.63 -10.97 11.24
N TYR A 233 4.89 -11.02 10.77
CA TYR A 233 6.05 -11.03 11.66
C TYR A 233 6.19 -9.73 12.45
N VAL A 234 6.07 -8.58 11.80
CA VAL A 234 6.29 -7.28 12.47
C VAL A 234 5.11 -6.85 13.35
N CYS A 235 3.88 -7.23 12.98
CA CYS A 235 2.68 -6.81 13.72
C CYS A 235 2.40 -7.64 14.97
N ASN A 236 2.82 -8.90 15.04
CA ASN A 236 2.37 -9.82 16.07
C ASN A 236 3.42 -10.09 17.15
N SER A 237 2.96 -10.35 18.37
CA SER A 237 3.81 -10.62 19.52
C SER A 237 4.63 -11.91 19.34
N GLU A 238 5.73 -12.04 20.09
CA GLU A 238 6.51 -13.27 20.13
C GLU A 238 5.68 -14.46 20.58
N ALA A 239 4.83 -14.27 21.57
CA ALA A 239 3.95 -15.33 22.06
C ALA A 239 2.96 -15.81 20.99
N THR A 240 2.40 -14.90 20.18
CA THR A 240 1.51 -15.23 19.05
C THR A 240 2.30 -15.98 17.98
N TRP A 241 3.48 -15.50 17.62
CA TRP A 241 4.37 -16.14 16.67
C TRP A 241 4.74 -17.57 17.07
N ASP A 242 5.17 -17.76 18.31
CA ASP A 242 5.49 -19.08 18.87
C ASP A 242 4.27 -20.01 18.89
N GLY A 243 3.09 -19.44 19.10
CA GLY A 243 1.82 -20.17 18.99
C GLY A 243 1.62 -20.76 17.60
N TRP A 244 1.85 -19.97 16.56
CA TRP A 244 1.76 -20.41 15.17
C TRP A 244 2.84 -21.45 14.83
N MET A 245 4.08 -21.27 15.28
CA MET A 245 5.15 -22.24 15.04
C MET A 245 4.84 -23.60 15.68
N ARG A 246 4.27 -23.62 16.90
CA ARG A 246 3.80 -24.87 17.51
C ARG A 246 2.69 -25.55 16.70
N GLN A 247 1.76 -24.78 16.13
CA GLN A 247 0.69 -25.30 15.26
C GLN A 247 1.22 -25.81 13.91
N ALA A 248 2.23 -25.13 13.35
CA ALA A 248 2.87 -25.52 12.10
C ALA A 248 3.58 -26.89 12.19
N GLY A 249 3.94 -27.31 13.39
CA GLY A 249 4.73 -28.54 13.60
C GLY A 249 6.16 -28.41 13.06
N THR A 250 6.90 -29.51 13.03
CA THR A 250 8.33 -29.50 12.69
C THR A 250 8.58 -29.02 11.26
N ASP A 251 7.85 -29.56 10.28
CA ASP A 251 8.08 -29.24 8.87
C ASP A 251 7.59 -27.86 8.50
N GLY A 252 6.37 -27.47 8.92
CA GLY A 252 5.84 -26.14 8.66
C GLY A 252 6.71 -25.06 9.28
N THR A 253 7.15 -25.25 10.53
CA THR A 253 8.06 -24.31 11.20
C THR A 253 9.38 -24.15 10.43
N ARG A 254 9.97 -25.26 10.00
CA ARG A 254 11.22 -25.23 9.23
C ARG A 254 11.07 -24.45 7.91
N ILE A 255 9.94 -24.63 7.21
CA ILE A 255 9.65 -23.92 5.96
C ILE A 255 9.44 -22.41 6.21
N ILE A 256 8.60 -22.07 7.20
CA ILE A 256 8.32 -20.68 7.56
C ILE A 256 9.61 -19.97 8.00
N ALA A 257 10.45 -20.62 8.82
CA ALA A 257 11.72 -20.06 9.26
C ALA A 257 12.66 -19.77 8.08
N ALA A 258 12.81 -20.73 7.15
CA ALA A 258 13.65 -20.53 5.96
C ALA A 258 13.16 -19.34 5.09
N LYS A 259 11.87 -19.19 4.92
CA LYS A 259 11.27 -18.04 4.23
C LYS A 259 11.54 -16.73 4.98
N LEU A 260 11.35 -16.72 6.31
CA LEU A 260 11.58 -15.54 7.15
C LEU A 260 13.04 -15.08 7.12
N ASP A 261 13.99 -16.01 7.08
CA ASP A 261 15.42 -15.66 6.96
C ASP A 261 15.72 -14.91 5.65
N ILE A 262 15.05 -15.29 4.55
CA ILE A 262 15.17 -14.56 3.27
C ILE A 262 14.53 -13.17 3.39
N VAL A 263 13.35 -13.06 3.98
CA VAL A 263 12.66 -11.77 4.18
C VAL A 263 13.52 -10.83 5.04
N LYS A 264 14.06 -11.31 6.16
CA LYS A 264 14.96 -10.54 7.03
C LYS A 264 16.21 -10.09 6.29
N SER A 265 16.86 -11.00 5.57
CA SER A 265 18.06 -10.71 4.79
C SER A 265 17.79 -9.68 3.69
N TYR A 266 16.67 -9.79 2.99
CA TYR A 266 16.25 -8.83 1.98
C TYR A 266 16.03 -7.44 2.57
N MET A 267 15.29 -7.33 3.65
CA MET A 267 15.03 -6.05 4.29
C MET A 267 16.31 -5.39 4.82
N LEU A 268 17.18 -6.17 5.44
CA LEU A 268 18.44 -5.66 5.97
C LEU A 268 19.40 -5.23 4.85
N ASN A 269 19.64 -6.11 3.88
CA ASN A 269 20.67 -5.89 2.86
C ASN A 269 20.24 -4.89 1.78
N THR A 270 18.94 -4.80 1.49
CA THR A 270 18.42 -3.96 0.41
C THR A 270 18.01 -2.57 0.90
N PHE A 271 17.44 -2.49 2.10
CA PHE A 271 16.85 -1.28 2.65
C PHE A 271 17.46 -0.84 3.99
N SER A 272 18.42 -1.60 4.53
CA SER A 272 19.01 -1.36 5.86
C SER A 272 17.99 -1.38 7.00
N ILE A 273 16.91 -2.16 6.84
CA ILE A 273 15.86 -2.34 7.84
C ILE A 273 16.07 -3.67 8.56
N ASP A 274 16.40 -3.61 9.83
CA ASP A 274 16.38 -4.76 10.72
C ASP A 274 14.95 -5.06 11.15
N LEU A 275 14.41 -6.21 10.70
CA LEU A 275 13.02 -6.57 10.99
C LEU A 275 12.76 -6.88 12.46
N ASP A 276 13.73 -7.32 13.23
CA ASP A 276 13.57 -7.59 14.66
C ASP A 276 13.48 -6.27 15.43
N GLN A 277 14.27 -5.27 15.04
CA GLN A 277 14.15 -3.92 15.57
C GLN A 277 12.82 -3.28 15.18
N LEU A 278 12.40 -3.41 13.92
CA LEU A 278 11.12 -2.89 13.45
C LEU A 278 9.96 -3.52 14.24
N ARG A 279 9.95 -4.84 14.39
CA ARG A 279 8.98 -5.55 15.21
C ARG A 279 8.93 -5.01 16.64
N SER A 280 10.09 -4.87 17.27
CA SER A 280 10.20 -4.34 18.64
C SER A 280 9.65 -2.93 18.76
N SER A 281 9.92 -2.07 17.78
CA SER A 281 9.38 -0.69 17.73
C SER A 281 7.86 -0.70 17.58
N ILE A 282 7.32 -1.47 16.65
CA ILE A 282 5.87 -1.57 16.41
C ILE A 282 5.15 -2.13 17.65
N GLN A 283 5.64 -3.22 18.24
CA GLN A 283 5.03 -3.84 19.42
C GLN A 283 5.02 -2.91 20.65
N ARG A 284 6.12 -2.20 20.89
CA ARG A 284 6.19 -1.19 21.96
C ARG A 284 5.16 -0.08 21.75
N ARG A 285 5.08 0.47 20.54
CA ARG A 285 4.16 1.55 20.17
C ARG A 285 2.70 1.09 20.21
N GLN A 286 2.43 -0.13 19.75
CA GLN A 286 1.10 -0.74 19.80
C GLN A 286 0.59 -0.88 21.25
N LYS A 287 1.47 -1.35 22.16
CA LYS A 287 1.14 -1.42 23.56
C LYS A 287 0.76 -0.04 24.14
N GLN A 288 1.50 1.02 23.78
CA GLN A 288 1.20 2.37 24.22
C GLN A 288 -0.16 2.87 23.70
N VAL A 289 -0.54 2.54 22.47
CA VAL A 289 -1.86 2.85 21.92
C VAL A 289 -2.96 2.10 22.64
N THR A 290 -2.83 0.77 22.78
CA THR A 290 -3.88 -0.07 23.38
C THR A 290 -4.07 0.15 24.89
N GLU A 291 -3.04 0.64 25.58
CA GLU A 291 -3.11 1.05 26.98
C GLU A 291 -3.54 2.53 27.18
N GLY A 292 -3.80 3.27 26.08
CA GLY A 292 -4.32 4.63 26.14
C GLY A 292 -3.29 5.71 26.48
N TYR A 293 -1.98 5.42 26.32
CA TYR A 293 -0.91 6.41 26.60
C TYR A 293 -0.69 7.40 25.45
N VAL A 294 -1.31 7.17 24.29
CA VAL A 294 -1.18 8.02 23.10
C VAL A 294 -2.47 8.78 22.85
N ASN A 295 -2.40 10.10 22.76
CA ASN A 295 -3.56 10.91 22.38
C ASN A 295 -3.75 10.82 20.84
N LEU A 296 -4.75 10.08 20.42
CA LEU A 296 -5.06 9.82 19.00
C LEU A 296 -6.00 10.88 18.39
N THR A 297 -6.31 11.94 19.12
CA THR A 297 -7.26 12.97 18.68
C THR A 297 -6.69 14.39 18.74
N ASP A 298 -5.43 14.54 19.12
CA ASP A 298 -4.78 15.84 19.26
C ASP A 298 -4.42 16.42 17.87
N LEU A 299 -5.03 17.54 17.53
CA LEU A 299 -4.81 18.28 16.29
C LEU A 299 -3.96 19.55 16.48
N GLY A 300 -3.38 19.75 17.66
CA GLY A 300 -2.59 20.92 18.08
C GLY A 300 -1.32 21.21 17.29
#